data_ce1f6050e0522b71489509eeed3cbd0c
#
_entry.id   ce1f6050e0522b71489509eeed3cbd0c
#
_cell.length_a   1.000
_cell.length_b   1.000
_cell.length_c   1.000
_cell.angle_alpha   90.00
_cell.angle_beta   90.00
_cell.angle_gamma   90.00
#
_symmetry.space_group_name_H-M   'P 1'
#
loop_
_entity.id
_entity.type
_entity.pdbx_description
1 polymer ?
#
loop_
_entity_poly.entity_id
_entity_poly.type
_entity_poly.pdbx_seq_one_letter_code
_entity_poly.pdbx_strand_id
1 'polypeptide(L)'
;VISLRQGTWTLLFAAASATVAQPQNLNSVPVACKGERISRIDIDPNPPFKITGNNIWQRAGRFAAKQHMTTREPVIRRFLALQLGDRCTELRRAETERILRSQPFIADASVLAYPDGNGGVTLTVTTVDEVSLILGAGIGGSGGPIHAFQIGEDNLLGAALHLEAGWKKGERFRDIYAARFIDYQFLGRPYQLFAEGGRRELGSDWRTELSHPFVTDLQRLSWRTTAGEQNGYFYFKRPGALAAALRIRRSYSDIGGVVRIGPPLGKLALVGGSLSFEDEDPDAMPKTISDLGILDDTSTALINRYTKHQTGRLNGLWGIRNVHFLRVSGFDALEGTQDLRTGFQLATLLGRGVTF
;
A
#
# COMPACT_ATOMS: atom_id res chain seq x y z
N VAL A 1 -14.08 7.75 -2.12
CA VAL A 1 -12.64 7.53 -2.24
C VAL A 1 -12.08 8.71 -3.02
N ILE A 2 -11.51 9.72 -2.35
CA ILE A 2 -10.68 10.69 -3.04
C ILE A 2 -9.39 9.94 -3.35
N SER A 3 -9.24 9.46 -4.58
CA SER A 3 -7.92 9.17 -5.09
C SER A 3 -7.15 10.48 -5.08
N LEU A 4 -6.13 10.60 -4.26
CA LEU A 4 -5.13 11.67 -4.32
C LEU A 4 -4.34 11.66 -5.65
N ARG A 5 -4.79 10.85 -6.61
CA ARG A 5 -4.15 10.58 -7.90
C ARG A 5 -4.56 11.52 -9.05
N GLN A 6 -5.08 12.70 -8.80
CA GLN A 6 -5.25 13.64 -9.90
C GLN A 6 -4.50 14.92 -9.61
N GLY A 7 -3.30 15.02 -10.17
CA GLY A 7 -2.48 16.22 -10.22
C GLY A 7 -1.11 16.15 -9.54
N THR A 8 -0.55 14.96 -9.31
CA THR A 8 0.85 14.86 -8.93
C THR A 8 1.72 15.06 -10.17
N TRP A 9 2.39 16.20 -10.23
CA TRP A 9 3.61 16.32 -11.01
C TRP A 9 4.66 15.48 -10.30
N THR A 10 4.85 14.25 -10.76
CA THR A 10 5.95 13.40 -10.32
C THR A 10 7.22 14.08 -10.79
N LEU A 11 8.00 14.62 -9.85
CA LEU A 11 9.37 15.04 -10.12
C LEU A 11 10.18 13.77 -10.46
N LEU A 12 10.43 13.56 -11.75
CA LEU A 12 11.32 12.53 -12.26
C LEU A 12 12.73 12.84 -11.75
N PHE A 13 13.16 12.13 -10.72
CA PHE A 13 14.57 12.05 -10.36
C PHE A 13 15.22 11.05 -11.32
N ALA A 14 16.12 11.55 -12.17
CA ALA A 14 17.03 10.70 -12.91
C ALA A 14 18.01 10.03 -11.92
N ALA A 15 17.79 8.76 -11.63
CA ALA A 15 18.70 7.96 -10.84
C ALA A 15 19.94 7.64 -11.67
N ALA A 16 21.11 7.98 -11.15
CA ALA A 16 22.38 7.57 -11.72
C ALA A 16 22.71 6.14 -11.26
N SER A 17 23.03 5.27 -12.19
CA SER A 17 23.47 3.89 -11.93
C SER A 17 24.67 3.88 -10.97
N ALA A 18 24.46 3.39 -9.76
CA ALA A 18 25.54 3.02 -8.88
C ALA A 18 25.71 1.50 -8.91
N THR A 19 26.76 1.03 -9.52
CA THR A 19 27.25 -0.34 -9.31
C THR A 19 27.52 -0.50 -7.82
N VAL A 20 26.67 -1.26 -7.15
CA VAL A 20 26.86 -1.63 -5.73
C VAL A 20 28.13 -2.46 -5.66
N ALA A 21 29.18 -1.91 -5.03
CA ALA A 21 30.36 -2.67 -4.68
C ALA A 21 29.96 -3.66 -3.57
N GLN A 22 29.76 -4.93 -3.95
CA GLN A 22 29.55 -6.02 -3.00
C GLN A 22 30.77 -6.13 -2.09
N PRO A 23 30.58 -6.34 -0.77
CA PRO A 23 31.64 -6.83 0.08
C PRO A 23 31.98 -8.26 -0.38
N GLN A 24 32.97 -8.38 -1.22
CA GLN A 24 33.45 -9.65 -1.72
C GLN A 24 34.12 -10.42 -0.59
N ASN A 25 33.49 -11.49 -0.14
CA ASN A 25 34.24 -12.63 0.35
C ASN A 25 34.98 -13.21 -0.86
N LEU A 26 36.23 -12.84 -1.01
CA LEU A 26 37.06 -12.92 -2.21
C LEU A 26 37.29 -14.34 -2.78
N ASN A 27 36.67 -15.42 -2.23
CA ASN A 27 36.97 -16.80 -2.61
C ASN A 27 35.78 -17.72 -2.82
N SER A 28 34.52 -17.27 -2.79
CA SER A 28 33.39 -18.18 -2.99
C SER A 28 32.45 -17.69 -4.08
N VAL A 29 32.23 -18.55 -5.09
CA VAL A 29 31.24 -18.31 -6.14
C VAL A 29 29.84 -18.66 -5.59
N PRO A 30 28.81 -17.82 -5.83
CA PRO A 30 27.46 -18.13 -5.41
C PRO A 30 26.97 -19.44 -6.05
N VAL A 31 26.22 -20.22 -5.29
CA VAL A 31 25.67 -21.51 -5.73
C VAL A 31 24.15 -21.49 -5.73
N ALA A 32 23.55 -22.33 -6.58
CA ALA A 32 22.10 -22.53 -6.56
C ALA A 32 21.70 -23.36 -5.34
N CYS A 33 20.59 -23.01 -4.69
CA CYS A 33 20.00 -23.74 -3.57
C CYS A 33 19.38 -25.07 -4.04
N LYS A 34 19.96 -26.20 -3.60
CA LYS A 34 19.53 -27.56 -3.95
C LYS A 34 18.97 -28.37 -2.75
N GLY A 35 18.71 -27.71 -1.64
CA GLY A 35 18.17 -28.33 -0.41
C GLY A 35 19.16 -28.39 0.75
N GLU A 36 20.32 -27.75 0.64
CA GLU A 36 21.31 -27.60 1.70
C GLU A 36 20.69 -26.87 2.91
N ARG A 37 21.21 -27.10 4.12
CA ARG A 37 20.78 -26.36 5.30
C ARG A 37 21.39 -24.97 5.34
N ILE A 38 20.59 -23.99 5.72
CA ILE A 38 21.05 -22.61 5.94
C ILE A 38 21.71 -22.56 7.31
N SER A 39 23.04 -22.37 7.31
CA SER A 39 23.86 -22.27 8.52
C SER A 39 23.96 -20.83 9.05
N ARG A 40 23.82 -19.84 8.15
CA ARG A 40 23.91 -18.39 8.49
C ARG A 40 23.11 -17.55 7.50
N ILE A 41 22.61 -16.41 7.98
CA ILE A 41 21.98 -15.40 7.15
C ILE A 41 22.60 -14.04 7.50
N ASP A 42 23.34 -13.50 6.57
CA ASP A 42 23.95 -12.17 6.65
C ASP A 42 23.06 -11.18 5.90
N ILE A 43 22.72 -10.07 6.52
CA ILE A 43 21.85 -9.04 5.94
C ILE A 43 22.67 -7.75 5.85
N ASP A 44 22.73 -7.20 4.63
CA ASP A 44 23.47 -5.98 4.28
C ASP A 44 22.49 -4.93 3.72
N PRO A 45 21.93 -4.09 4.60
CA PRO A 45 21.03 -3.02 4.17
C PRO A 45 21.82 -1.82 3.68
N ASN A 46 21.51 -1.36 2.46
CA ASN A 46 22.17 -0.21 1.86
C ASN A 46 21.21 0.96 1.71
N PRO A 47 21.69 2.20 1.92
CA PRO A 47 20.88 3.40 1.72
C PRO A 47 20.55 3.61 0.24
N PRO A 48 19.60 4.52 -0.09
CA PRO A 48 19.30 4.91 -1.46
C PRO A 48 20.53 5.39 -2.23
N PHE A 49 20.47 5.35 -3.55
CA PHE A 49 21.57 5.71 -4.44
C PHE A 49 22.21 7.06 -4.09
N LYS A 50 23.54 7.14 -4.20
CA LYS A 50 24.28 8.39 -4.05
C LYS A 50 23.95 9.33 -5.21
N ILE A 51 23.26 10.41 -4.93
CA ILE A 51 22.98 11.46 -5.90
C ILE A 51 24.23 12.31 -6.10
N THR A 52 24.85 12.20 -7.28
CA THR A 52 26.01 12.99 -7.70
C THR A 52 25.54 14.20 -8.49
N GLY A 53 26.25 15.32 -8.39
CA GLY A 53 25.93 16.56 -9.12
C GLY A 53 25.55 17.72 -8.20
N ASN A 54 25.37 18.92 -8.76
CA ASN A 54 25.29 20.16 -7.95
C ASN A 54 24.13 21.09 -8.32
N ASN A 55 23.20 20.65 -9.18
CA ASN A 55 22.02 21.44 -9.49
C ASN A 55 21.01 21.43 -8.30
N ILE A 56 20.03 22.33 -8.34
CA ILE A 56 19.09 22.54 -7.23
C ILE A 56 18.29 21.26 -6.90
N TRP A 57 17.92 20.47 -7.91
CA TRP A 57 17.17 19.24 -7.75
C TRP A 57 18.01 18.12 -7.12
N GLN A 58 19.28 18.02 -7.53
CA GLN A 58 20.25 17.07 -6.94
C GLN A 58 20.58 17.46 -5.50
N ARG A 59 20.63 18.75 -5.16
CA ARG A 59 20.79 19.22 -3.78
C ARG A 59 19.59 18.84 -2.92
N ALA A 60 18.36 19.02 -3.43
CA ALA A 60 17.15 18.58 -2.73
C ALA A 60 17.11 17.06 -2.54
N GLY A 61 17.46 16.30 -3.58
CA GLY A 61 17.55 14.83 -3.50
C GLY A 61 18.61 14.35 -2.49
N ARG A 62 19.79 14.99 -2.44
CA ARG A 62 20.80 14.67 -1.41
C ARG A 62 20.33 15.00 -0.01
N PHE A 63 19.56 16.08 0.17
CA PHE A 63 18.96 16.40 1.45
C PHE A 63 17.99 15.30 1.89
N ALA A 64 17.09 14.87 1.00
CA ALA A 64 16.16 13.77 1.25
C ALA A 64 16.90 12.46 1.58
N ALA A 65 17.90 12.10 0.79
CA ALA A 65 18.72 10.90 1.04
C ALA A 65 19.51 10.97 2.36
N LYS A 66 19.93 12.17 2.79
CA LYS A 66 20.62 12.35 4.07
C LYS A 66 19.70 12.20 5.28
N GLN A 67 18.41 12.50 5.12
CA GLN A 67 17.41 12.30 6.18
C GLN A 67 16.88 10.86 6.21
N HIS A 68 17.15 10.09 5.16
CA HIS A 68 16.73 8.70 5.10
C HIS A 68 17.43 7.85 6.17
N MET A 69 16.66 7.06 6.90
CA MET A 69 17.18 6.04 7.80
C MET A 69 17.05 4.68 7.12
N THR A 70 18.21 4.03 6.89
CA THR A 70 18.25 2.71 6.25
C THR A 70 17.39 1.70 6.98
N THR A 71 16.71 0.85 6.22
CA THR A 71 15.85 -0.21 6.76
C THR A 71 16.62 -1.10 7.71
N ARG A 72 16.09 -1.30 8.91
CA ARG A 72 16.76 -2.07 9.96
C ARG A 72 16.84 -3.55 9.60
N GLU A 73 17.94 -4.19 9.92
CA GLU A 73 18.14 -5.64 9.70
C GLU A 73 16.97 -6.51 10.23
N PRO A 74 16.44 -6.32 11.45
CA PRO A 74 15.31 -7.10 11.95
C PRO A 74 14.04 -6.94 11.11
N VAL A 75 13.86 -5.81 10.46
CA VAL A 75 12.73 -5.57 9.55
C VAL A 75 12.89 -6.40 8.28
N ILE A 76 14.06 -6.36 7.64
CA ILE A 76 14.38 -7.17 6.46
C ILE A 76 14.23 -8.66 6.78
N ARG A 77 14.78 -9.10 7.90
CA ARG A 77 14.75 -10.51 8.35
C ARG A 77 13.34 -11.09 8.44
N ARG A 78 12.35 -10.30 8.84
CA ARG A 78 10.96 -10.75 8.96
C ARG A 78 10.26 -10.92 7.61
N PHE A 79 10.77 -10.34 6.54
CA PHE A 79 10.26 -10.55 5.18
C PHE A 79 10.86 -11.78 4.47
N LEU A 80 11.88 -12.42 5.05
CA LEU A 80 12.50 -13.57 4.43
C LEU A 80 11.56 -14.78 4.45
N ALA A 81 11.42 -15.45 3.31
CA ALA A 81 10.73 -16.75 3.20
C ALA A 81 11.60 -17.92 3.67
N LEU A 82 12.83 -17.65 4.07
CA LEU A 82 13.84 -18.60 4.54
C LEU A 82 14.33 -18.19 5.93
N GLN A 83 14.52 -19.18 6.81
CA GLN A 83 15.01 -18.96 8.17
C GLN A 83 16.28 -19.83 8.42
N LEU A 84 16.99 -19.50 9.49
CA LEU A 84 18.14 -20.28 9.93
C LEU A 84 17.71 -21.74 10.18
N GLY A 85 18.48 -22.70 9.65
CA GLY A 85 18.18 -24.12 9.76
C GLY A 85 17.22 -24.68 8.70
N ASP A 86 16.53 -23.81 7.93
CA ASP A 86 15.69 -24.24 6.82
C ASP A 86 16.51 -24.88 5.70
N ARG A 87 15.82 -25.66 4.84
CA ARG A 87 16.40 -26.11 3.58
C ARG A 87 16.35 -24.99 2.55
N CYS A 88 17.51 -24.63 1.99
CA CYS A 88 17.61 -23.68 0.90
C CYS A 88 17.08 -24.31 -0.38
N THR A 89 15.98 -23.78 -0.91
CA THR A 89 15.46 -24.13 -2.22
C THR A 89 15.46 -22.90 -3.11
N GLU A 90 15.74 -23.07 -4.39
CA GLU A 90 15.80 -21.95 -5.36
C GLU A 90 14.47 -21.18 -5.40
N LEU A 91 13.36 -21.91 -5.27
CA LEU A 91 12.03 -21.33 -5.16
C LEU A 91 11.91 -20.34 -4.01
N ARG A 92 12.26 -20.74 -2.78
CA ARG A 92 12.17 -19.86 -1.60
C ARG A 92 13.18 -18.74 -1.65
N ARG A 93 14.37 -18.98 -2.22
CA ARG A 93 15.39 -17.96 -2.42
C ARG A 93 14.87 -16.84 -3.34
N ALA A 94 14.37 -17.22 -4.53
CA ALA A 94 13.80 -16.27 -5.49
C ALA A 94 12.56 -15.54 -4.94
N GLU A 95 11.69 -16.26 -4.20
CA GLU A 95 10.54 -15.62 -3.54
C GLU A 95 10.96 -14.63 -2.44
N THR A 96 12.05 -14.90 -1.72
CA THR A 96 12.60 -13.94 -0.75
C THR A 96 13.03 -12.64 -1.43
N GLU A 97 13.76 -12.73 -2.55
CA GLU A 97 14.11 -11.54 -3.34
C GLU A 97 12.86 -10.76 -3.79
N ARG A 98 11.87 -11.48 -4.32
CA ARG A 98 10.63 -10.87 -4.81
C ARG A 98 9.83 -10.21 -3.69
N ILE A 99 9.69 -10.85 -2.52
CA ILE A 99 9.01 -10.29 -1.35
C ILE A 99 9.68 -8.98 -0.92
N LEU A 100 11.01 -8.95 -0.86
CA LEU A 100 11.77 -7.77 -0.49
C LEU A 100 11.55 -6.64 -1.50
N ARG A 101 11.71 -6.90 -2.81
CA ARG A 101 11.47 -5.89 -3.86
C ARG A 101 10.02 -5.43 -3.97
N SER A 102 9.06 -6.20 -3.45
CA SER A 102 7.66 -5.78 -3.41
C SER A 102 7.33 -4.79 -2.28
N GLN A 103 8.28 -4.53 -1.38
CA GLN A 103 8.09 -3.54 -0.33
C GLN A 103 8.31 -2.12 -0.89
N PRO A 104 7.42 -1.15 -0.58
CA PRO A 104 7.49 0.19 -1.19
C PRO A 104 8.73 0.99 -0.79
N PHE A 105 9.42 0.58 0.26
CA PHE A 105 10.63 1.25 0.79
C PHE A 105 11.93 0.53 0.38
N ILE A 106 11.88 -0.52 -0.45
CA ILE A 106 13.05 -1.24 -0.97
C ILE A 106 13.08 -1.10 -2.49
N ALA A 107 14.13 -0.44 -3.01
CA ALA A 107 14.33 -0.23 -4.43
C ALA A 107 14.88 -1.48 -5.13
N ASP A 108 15.77 -2.22 -4.48
CA ASP A 108 16.30 -3.48 -5.00
C ASP A 108 16.68 -4.45 -3.88
N ALA A 109 16.66 -5.74 -4.18
CA ALA A 109 17.08 -6.79 -3.28
C ALA A 109 17.67 -7.98 -4.04
N SER A 110 18.75 -8.53 -3.50
CA SER A 110 19.35 -9.79 -3.97
C SER A 110 19.59 -10.75 -2.80
N VAL A 111 19.43 -12.04 -3.07
CA VAL A 111 19.70 -13.10 -2.11
C VAL A 111 20.61 -14.13 -2.77
N LEU A 112 21.85 -14.23 -2.31
CA LEU A 112 22.85 -15.13 -2.82
C LEU A 112 23.18 -16.21 -1.79
N ALA A 113 23.37 -17.44 -2.23
CA ALA A 113 23.80 -18.55 -1.40
C ALA A 113 25.26 -18.88 -1.65
N TYR A 114 26.03 -19.05 -0.59
CA TYR A 114 27.44 -19.41 -0.63
C TYR A 114 27.68 -20.70 0.18
N PRO A 115 28.54 -21.64 -0.29
CA PRO A 115 28.89 -22.82 0.51
C PRO A 115 29.52 -22.41 1.84
N ASP A 116 29.14 -23.06 2.94
CA ASP A 116 29.69 -22.83 4.28
C ASP A 116 30.92 -23.70 4.60
N GLY A 117 31.33 -24.57 3.66
CA GLY A 117 32.42 -25.52 3.82
C GLY A 117 32.07 -26.79 4.60
N ASN A 118 30.87 -26.87 5.21
CA ASN A 118 30.40 -28.00 6.03
C ASN A 118 29.17 -28.70 5.42
N GLY A 119 28.88 -28.51 4.14
CA GLY A 119 27.74 -29.07 3.45
C GLY A 119 26.43 -28.29 3.60
N GLY A 120 26.50 -27.12 4.24
CA GLY A 120 25.42 -26.13 4.31
C GLY A 120 25.69 -24.90 3.44
N VAL A 121 24.81 -23.88 3.57
CA VAL A 121 24.95 -22.62 2.86
C VAL A 121 24.77 -21.43 3.80
N THR A 122 25.54 -20.36 3.55
CA THR A 122 25.30 -19.03 4.08
C THR A 122 24.51 -18.23 3.06
N LEU A 123 23.42 -17.59 3.48
CA LEU A 123 22.68 -16.63 2.65
C LEU A 123 23.18 -15.21 2.91
N THR A 124 23.50 -14.50 1.84
CA THR A 124 23.76 -13.06 1.88
C THR A 124 22.57 -12.33 1.26
N VAL A 125 21.91 -11.52 2.07
CA VAL A 125 20.75 -10.72 1.67
C VAL A 125 21.20 -9.27 1.57
N THR A 126 21.27 -8.74 0.37
CA THR A 126 21.62 -7.33 0.14
C THR A 126 20.36 -6.59 -0.27
N THR A 127 20.04 -5.48 0.38
CA THR A 127 18.94 -4.59 0.00
C THR A 127 19.45 -3.19 -0.28
N VAL A 128 18.75 -2.50 -1.18
CA VAL A 128 18.94 -1.07 -1.43
C VAL A 128 17.60 -0.40 -1.15
N ASP A 129 17.58 0.57 -0.27
CA ASP A 129 16.37 1.28 0.10
C ASP A 129 15.91 2.23 -1.03
N GLU A 130 14.60 2.53 -1.07
CA GLU A 130 14.03 3.59 -1.89
C GLU A 130 14.15 4.92 -1.13
N VAL A 131 14.12 6.05 -1.86
CA VAL A 131 13.99 7.37 -1.23
C VAL A 131 12.58 7.50 -0.67
N SER A 132 12.48 7.45 0.65
CA SER A 132 11.21 7.30 1.37
C SER A 132 10.51 8.62 1.71
N LEU A 133 11.18 9.78 1.55
CA LEU A 133 10.60 11.09 1.84
C LEU A 133 9.58 11.49 0.76
N ILE A 134 8.35 11.72 1.18
CA ILE A 134 7.25 12.18 0.34
C ILE A 134 7.08 13.68 0.56
N LEU A 135 7.23 14.47 -0.51
CA LEU A 135 6.97 15.91 -0.50
C LEU A 135 6.09 16.26 -1.69
N GLY A 136 5.01 17.00 -1.44
CA GLY A 136 4.13 17.53 -2.46
C GLY A 136 3.68 18.94 -2.16
N ALA A 137 3.60 19.78 -3.19
CA ALA A 137 3.04 21.12 -3.08
C ALA A 137 2.19 21.44 -4.30
N GLY A 138 1.00 21.99 -4.08
CA GLY A 138 0.18 22.58 -5.12
C GLY A 138 0.43 24.07 -5.18
N ILE A 139 0.94 24.55 -6.32
CA ILE A 139 1.33 25.96 -6.53
C ILE A 139 0.56 26.55 -7.70
N GLY A 140 0.06 27.79 -7.55
CA GLY A 140 -0.62 28.51 -8.61
C GLY A 140 -2.13 28.21 -8.73
N GLY A 141 -2.77 28.78 -9.79
CA GLY A 141 -4.20 28.64 -10.02
C GLY A 141 -5.07 29.58 -9.17
N SER A 142 -6.39 29.36 -9.17
CA SER A 142 -7.36 30.22 -8.46
C SER A 142 -7.26 30.08 -6.92
N GLY A 143 -6.58 29.07 -6.40
CA GLY A 143 -6.41 28.82 -4.97
C GLY A 143 -5.36 29.68 -4.26
N GLY A 144 -4.56 30.46 -5.00
CA GLY A 144 -3.47 31.27 -4.46
C GLY A 144 -2.08 30.64 -4.70
N PRO A 145 -1.00 31.30 -4.20
CA PRO A 145 0.37 30.86 -4.49
C PRO A 145 0.67 29.43 -4.00
N ILE A 146 0.17 29.04 -2.83
CA ILE A 146 0.23 27.68 -2.32
C ILE A 146 -1.19 27.28 -1.92
N HIS A 147 -1.71 26.20 -2.49
CA HIS A 147 -3.07 25.70 -2.21
C HIS A 147 -3.12 24.23 -1.77
N ALA A 148 -2.00 23.55 -1.75
CA ALA A 148 -1.88 22.21 -1.20
C ALA A 148 -0.47 21.94 -0.70
N PHE A 149 -0.36 21.10 0.32
CA PHE A 149 0.89 20.62 0.85
C PHE A 149 0.73 19.16 1.32
N GLN A 150 1.75 18.36 1.07
CA GLN A 150 1.80 16.96 1.48
C GLN A 150 3.21 16.65 1.97
N ILE A 151 3.31 15.96 3.09
CA ILE A 151 4.56 15.47 3.66
C ILE A 151 4.37 14.06 4.18
N GLY A 152 5.34 13.23 4.00
CA GLY A 152 5.32 11.86 4.50
C GLY A 152 6.66 11.18 4.41
N GLU A 153 6.70 9.98 4.96
CA GLU A 153 7.85 9.10 4.99
C GLU A 153 7.37 7.66 4.83
N ASP A 154 7.91 6.92 3.84
CA ASP A 154 7.52 5.54 3.55
C ASP A 154 8.22 4.50 4.42
N ASN A 155 9.30 4.91 5.10
CA ASN A 155 10.09 4.03 5.97
C ASN A 155 10.55 4.75 7.23
N LEU A 156 9.60 5.29 7.96
CA LEU A 156 9.88 6.09 9.17
C LEU A 156 10.80 5.32 10.13
N LEU A 157 11.94 5.93 10.44
CA LEU A 157 12.98 5.37 11.31
C LEU A 157 13.54 4.01 10.84
N GLY A 158 13.45 3.66 9.57
CA GLY A 158 13.88 2.35 9.06
C GLY A 158 13.05 1.18 9.60
N ALA A 159 11.82 1.43 10.05
CA ALA A 159 10.98 0.47 10.75
C ALA A 159 9.84 -0.11 9.90
N ALA A 160 9.84 0.11 8.59
CA ALA A 160 8.75 -0.26 7.68
C ALA A 160 7.41 0.39 8.08
N LEU A 161 7.45 1.66 8.48
CA LEU A 161 6.30 2.46 8.83
C LEU A 161 6.10 3.57 7.81
N HIS A 162 4.93 3.64 7.22
CA HIS A 162 4.51 4.77 6.40
C HIS A 162 3.70 5.76 7.24
N LEU A 163 4.05 7.03 7.17
CA LEU A 163 3.28 8.12 7.76
C LEU A 163 3.21 9.26 6.76
N GLU A 164 2.00 9.69 6.46
CA GLU A 164 1.75 10.77 5.51
C GLU A 164 0.67 11.71 6.07
N ALA A 165 0.85 13.01 5.86
CA ALA A 165 -0.16 14.02 6.15
C ALA A 165 -0.23 15.05 5.02
N GLY A 166 -1.44 15.53 4.73
CA GLY A 166 -1.70 16.49 3.69
C GLY A 166 -2.72 17.53 4.08
N TRP A 167 -2.56 18.70 3.50
CA TRP A 167 -3.49 19.81 3.55
C TRP A 167 -3.76 20.30 2.13
N LYS A 168 -5.01 20.64 1.87
CA LYS A 168 -5.44 21.33 0.64
C LYS A 168 -6.45 22.40 1.02
N LYS A 169 -6.27 23.61 0.49
CA LYS A 169 -7.21 24.70 0.63
C LYS A 169 -8.55 24.31 0.01
N GLY A 170 -9.63 24.56 0.74
CA GLY A 170 -10.98 24.39 0.23
C GLY A 170 -11.28 25.38 -0.89
N GLU A 171 -12.06 24.96 -1.87
CA GLU A 171 -12.46 25.83 -2.98
C GLU A 171 -13.61 26.75 -2.60
N ARG A 172 -14.56 26.26 -1.78
CA ARG A 172 -15.78 26.98 -1.41
C ARG A 172 -16.05 27.01 0.08
N PHE A 173 -15.60 25.96 0.80
CA PHE A 173 -15.91 25.77 2.22
C PHE A 173 -14.62 25.69 3.04
N ARG A 174 -14.53 24.69 3.90
CA ARG A 174 -13.39 24.48 4.80
C ARG A 174 -12.24 23.73 4.12
N ASP A 175 -11.04 23.94 4.60
CA ASP A 175 -9.85 23.23 4.15
C ASP A 175 -9.94 21.73 4.39
N ILE A 176 -9.26 20.99 3.52
CA ILE A 176 -9.16 19.52 3.51
C ILE A 176 -7.88 19.13 4.23
N TYR A 177 -7.98 18.19 5.14
CA TYR A 177 -6.84 17.57 5.80
C TYR A 177 -6.99 16.06 5.68
N ALA A 178 -5.88 15.37 5.42
CA ALA A 178 -5.82 13.92 5.40
C ALA A 178 -4.55 13.43 6.08
N ALA A 179 -4.63 12.27 6.73
CA ALA A 179 -3.48 11.58 7.26
C ALA A 179 -3.61 10.08 6.97
N ARG A 180 -2.47 9.42 6.72
CA ARG A 180 -2.36 7.98 6.48
C ARG A 180 -1.21 7.41 7.28
N PHE A 181 -1.44 6.27 7.88
CA PHE A 181 -0.45 5.47 8.59
C PHE A 181 -0.52 4.03 8.11
N ILE A 182 0.63 3.40 7.85
CA ILE A 182 0.74 1.98 7.57
C ILE A 182 1.91 1.40 8.35
N ASP A 183 1.64 0.33 9.09
CA ASP A 183 2.69 -0.52 9.66
C ASP A 183 2.69 -1.83 8.86
N TYR A 184 3.77 -2.07 8.10
CA TYR A 184 3.91 -3.25 7.25
C TYR A 184 4.26 -4.53 8.01
N GLN A 185 4.58 -4.41 9.30
CA GLN A 185 4.96 -5.54 10.17
C GLN A 185 4.37 -5.42 11.58
N PHE A 186 3.09 -5.10 11.65
CA PHE A 186 2.39 -4.88 12.90
C PHE A 186 2.63 -6.00 13.93
N LEU A 187 3.01 -5.62 15.14
CA LEU A 187 3.45 -6.54 16.21
C LEU A 187 4.66 -7.40 15.83
N GLY A 188 5.49 -6.97 14.88
CA GLY A 188 6.63 -7.75 14.39
C GLY A 188 6.23 -9.04 13.65
N ARG A 189 5.00 -9.12 13.16
CA ARG A 189 4.43 -10.22 12.38
C ARG A 189 4.21 -9.77 10.93
N PRO A 190 3.97 -10.68 9.97
CA PRO A 190 3.63 -10.32 8.61
C PRO A 190 2.16 -9.82 8.51
N TYR A 191 1.75 -9.01 9.47
CA TYR A 191 0.46 -8.34 9.50
C TYR A 191 0.67 -6.88 9.09
N GLN A 192 -0.28 -6.35 8.36
CA GLN A 192 -0.29 -4.95 7.98
C GLN A 192 -1.42 -4.23 8.71
N LEU A 193 -1.08 -3.18 9.44
CA LEU A 193 -2.04 -2.25 10.00
C LEU A 193 -2.07 -1.00 9.12
N PHE A 194 -3.25 -0.67 8.64
CA PHE A 194 -3.51 0.53 7.86
C PHE A 194 -4.51 1.40 8.61
N ALA A 195 -4.27 2.69 8.67
CA ALA A 195 -5.21 3.67 9.19
C ALA A 195 -5.13 4.94 8.33
N GLU A 196 -6.27 5.43 7.89
CA GLU A 196 -6.38 6.71 7.22
C GLU A 196 -7.60 7.46 7.70
N GLY A 197 -7.54 8.77 7.62
CA GLY A 197 -8.69 9.61 7.92
C GLY A 197 -8.46 11.04 7.54
N GLY A 198 -9.56 11.78 7.42
CA GLY A 198 -9.47 13.16 7.03
C GLY A 198 -10.76 13.92 7.12
N ARG A 199 -10.60 15.21 7.01
CA ARG A 199 -11.68 16.17 6.85
C ARG A 199 -11.73 16.63 5.39
N ARG A 200 -12.89 16.56 4.77
CA ARG A 200 -13.19 17.10 3.44
C ARG A 200 -13.86 18.46 3.55
N GLU A 201 -14.02 19.17 2.46
CA GLU A 201 -14.78 20.43 2.47
C GLU A 201 -16.15 20.28 3.12
N LEU A 202 -16.87 19.21 2.78
CA LEU A 202 -18.22 18.91 3.22
C LEU A 202 -18.34 17.50 3.77
N GLY A 203 -17.51 17.18 4.76
CA GLY A 203 -17.58 15.84 5.37
C GLY A 203 -16.29 15.43 6.05
N SER A 204 -16.24 14.16 6.38
CA SER A 204 -15.07 13.49 6.96
C SER A 204 -15.14 12.01 6.67
N ASP A 205 -14.00 11.36 6.68
CA ASP A 205 -13.90 9.90 6.56
C ASP A 205 -12.73 9.38 7.36
N TRP A 206 -12.87 8.15 7.82
CA TRP A 206 -11.77 7.38 8.36
C TRP A 206 -11.92 5.90 7.99
N ARG A 207 -10.81 5.19 7.91
CA ARG A 207 -10.75 3.76 7.68
C ARG A 207 -9.57 3.17 8.42
N THR A 208 -9.78 2.03 9.05
CA THR A 208 -8.72 1.18 9.59
C THR A 208 -8.83 -0.21 8.98
N GLU A 209 -7.69 -0.84 8.77
CA GLU A 209 -7.62 -2.21 8.28
C GLU A 209 -6.47 -2.94 8.98
N LEU A 210 -6.73 -4.14 9.47
CA LEU A 210 -5.72 -5.08 9.90
C LEU A 210 -5.78 -6.29 8.97
N SER A 211 -4.66 -6.65 8.38
CA SER A 211 -4.63 -7.72 7.39
C SER A 211 -3.37 -8.58 7.47
N HIS A 212 -3.48 -9.79 6.96
CA HIS A 212 -2.39 -10.67 6.60
C HIS A 212 -2.45 -10.90 5.09
N PRO A 213 -1.87 -9.98 4.28
CA PRO A 213 -2.00 -10.03 2.83
C PRO A 213 -1.23 -11.21 2.23
N PHE A 214 -1.65 -11.70 1.05
CA PHE A 214 -0.83 -12.58 0.25
C PHE A 214 0.36 -11.82 -0.35
N VAL A 215 1.50 -11.80 0.31
CA VAL A 215 2.75 -11.26 -0.25
C VAL A 215 3.47 -12.30 -1.12
N THR A 216 3.16 -13.58 -0.95
CA THR A 216 3.73 -14.71 -1.73
C THR A 216 2.74 -15.85 -1.88
N ASP A 217 2.85 -16.59 -2.97
CA ASP A 217 2.07 -17.82 -3.19
C ASP A 217 2.54 -19.00 -2.30
N LEU A 218 3.60 -18.83 -1.53
CA LEU A 218 3.98 -19.80 -0.48
C LEU A 218 3.01 -19.77 0.71
N GLN A 219 2.36 -18.64 0.97
CA GLN A 219 1.35 -18.52 2.01
C GLN A 219 0.09 -19.33 1.66
N ARG A 220 -0.56 -19.91 2.67
CA ARG A 220 -1.82 -20.63 2.51
C ARG A 220 -3.04 -19.84 2.88
N LEU A 221 -2.89 -18.86 3.77
CA LEU A 221 -3.99 -18.08 4.34
C LEU A 221 -3.70 -16.60 4.19
N SER A 222 -4.71 -15.87 3.78
CA SER A 222 -4.79 -14.41 3.88
C SER A 222 -6.10 -14.04 4.56
N TRP A 223 -6.09 -12.99 5.35
CA TRP A 223 -7.29 -12.47 6.01
C TRP A 223 -7.21 -10.95 6.14
N ARG A 224 -8.35 -10.34 6.30
CA ARG A 224 -8.49 -8.91 6.46
C ARG A 224 -9.68 -8.59 7.36
N THR A 225 -9.54 -7.60 8.21
CA THR A 225 -10.64 -6.93 8.88
C THR A 225 -10.54 -5.44 8.62
N THR A 226 -11.66 -4.81 8.31
CA THR A 226 -11.73 -3.38 7.98
C THR A 226 -12.88 -2.76 8.76
N ALA A 227 -12.71 -1.54 9.23
CA ALA A 227 -13.78 -0.71 9.77
C ALA A 227 -13.58 0.74 9.32
N GLY A 228 -14.67 1.47 9.15
CA GLY A 228 -14.59 2.85 8.72
C GLY A 228 -15.93 3.58 8.78
N GLU A 229 -15.83 4.89 8.64
CA GLU A 229 -16.98 5.77 8.51
C GLU A 229 -16.74 6.80 7.40
N GLN A 230 -17.78 7.10 6.66
CA GLN A 230 -17.82 8.18 5.68
C GLN A 230 -19.01 9.07 6.00
N ASN A 231 -18.76 10.35 6.08
CA ASN A 231 -19.78 11.36 6.30
C ASN A 231 -19.65 12.41 5.23
N GLY A 232 -20.68 12.55 4.40
CA GLY A 232 -20.62 13.44 3.25
C GLY A 232 -21.97 13.64 2.60
N TYR A 233 -21.99 14.42 1.53
CA TYR A 233 -23.20 14.78 0.82
C TYR A 233 -23.32 13.99 -0.48
N PHE A 234 -24.52 13.46 -0.73
CA PHE A 234 -24.93 12.84 -1.98
C PHE A 234 -25.75 13.86 -2.79
N TYR A 235 -25.33 14.13 -4.03
CA TYR A 235 -25.96 15.15 -4.87
C TYR A 235 -27.00 14.55 -5.80
N PHE A 236 -28.17 15.19 -5.83
CA PHE A 236 -29.28 14.86 -6.73
C PHE A 236 -29.45 16.02 -7.73
N LYS A 237 -29.20 15.73 -9.01
CA LYS A 237 -29.42 16.71 -10.07
C LYS A 237 -30.92 16.96 -10.26
N ARG A 238 -31.34 18.21 -10.38
CA ARG A 238 -32.71 18.62 -10.70
C ARG A 238 -32.68 19.51 -11.94
N PRO A 239 -33.51 19.21 -12.99
CA PRO A 239 -33.60 20.09 -14.15
C PRO A 239 -34.05 21.51 -13.75
N GLY A 240 -33.33 22.51 -14.20
CA GLY A 240 -33.70 23.91 -13.98
C GLY A 240 -33.61 24.43 -12.54
N ALA A 241 -32.98 23.69 -11.61
CA ALA A 241 -32.82 24.10 -10.23
C ALA A 241 -31.42 23.72 -9.70
N LEU A 242 -31.06 24.32 -8.55
CA LEU A 242 -29.85 23.92 -7.81
C LEU A 242 -29.96 22.44 -7.40
N ALA A 243 -28.82 21.75 -7.43
CA ALA A 243 -28.77 20.36 -7.00
C ALA A 243 -29.14 20.26 -5.52
N ALA A 244 -30.05 19.36 -5.17
CA ALA A 244 -30.28 18.97 -3.80
C ALA A 244 -29.15 18.04 -3.34
N ALA A 245 -28.80 18.12 -2.07
CA ALA A 245 -27.80 17.27 -1.45
C ALA A 245 -28.37 16.65 -0.18
N LEU A 246 -28.15 15.36 0.01
CA LEU A 246 -28.52 14.65 1.22
C LEU A 246 -27.23 14.26 1.95
N ARG A 247 -27.10 14.65 3.22
CA ARG A 247 -26.00 14.21 4.05
C ARG A 247 -26.26 12.76 4.47
N ILE A 248 -25.29 11.90 4.25
CA ILE A 248 -25.35 10.49 4.64
C ILE A 248 -24.12 10.18 5.47
N ARG A 249 -24.36 9.62 6.66
CA ARG A 249 -23.32 8.98 7.47
C ARG A 249 -23.39 7.49 7.22
N ARG A 250 -22.29 6.94 6.72
CA ARG A 250 -22.15 5.52 6.42
C ARG A 250 -21.04 4.93 7.25
N SER A 251 -21.37 4.03 8.17
CA SER A 251 -20.43 3.23 8.93
C SER A 251 -20.41 1.82 8.38
N TYR A 252 -19.23 1.22 8.30
CA TYR A 252 -19.08 -0.13 7.75
C TYR A 252 -17.98 -0.91 8.47
N SER A 253 -18.14 -2.23 8.49
CA SER A 253 -17.10 -3.17 8.90
C SER A 253 -17.14 -4.43 8.06
N ASP A 254 -15.99 -5.04 7.85
CA ASP A 254 -15.83 -6.28 7.11
C ASP A 254 -14.76 -7.14 7.76
N ILE A 255 -14.99 -8.45 7.84
CA ILE A 255 -14.00 -9.44 8.21
C ILE A 255 -14.08 -10.61 7.25
N GLY A 256 -12.94 -11.00 6.68
CA GLY A 256 -12.90 -12.09 5.74
C GLY A 256 -11.55 -12.76 5.62
N GLY A 257 -11.55 -13.94 5.02
CA GLY A 257 -10.33 -14.69 4.79
C GLY A 257 -10.41 -15.54 3.53
N VAL A 258 -9.24 -15.88 2.99
CA VAL A 258 -9.06 -16.67 1.78
C VAL A 258 -7.98 -17.71 2.01
N VAL A 259 -8.26 -18.95 1.66
CA VAL A 259 -7.31 -20.07 1.70
C VAL A 259 -6.90 -20.42 0.27
N ARG A 260 -5.61 -20.62 0.08
CA ARG A 260 -5.02 -21.13 -1.15
C ARG A 260 -5.10 -22.66 -1.18
N ILE A 261 -5.61 -23.21 -2.26
CA ILE A 261 -5.67 -24.65 -2.55
C ILE A 261 -4.78 -24.92 -3.76
N GLY A 262 -3.94 -25.96 -3.67
CA GLY A 262 -2.98 -26.33 -4.72
C GLY A 262 -1.53 -26.04 -4.35
N PRO A 263 -0.57 -26.40 -5.23
CA PRO A 263 0.85 -26.17 -5.02
C PRO A 263 1.21 -24.70 -5.04
N PRO A 264 2.27 -24.29 -4.33
CA PRO A 264 2.78 -22.92 -4.46
C PRO A 264 3.35 -22.72 -5.85
N LEU A 265 3.07 -21.58 -6.44
CA LEU A 265 3.42 -21.19 -7.81
C LEU A 265 2.82 -22.11 -8.90
N GLY A 266 2.03 -21.51 -9.75
CA GLY A 266 1.34 -22.19 -10.83
C GLY A 266 -0.18 -22.11 -10.73
N LYS A 267 -0.87 -23.17 -11.16
CA LYS A 267 -2.34 -23.23 -11.13
C LYS A 267 -2.81 -23.49 -9.71
N LEU A 268 -3.41 -22.50 -9.07
CA LEU A 268 -3.97 -22.61 -7.74
C LEU A 268 -5.41 -22.09 -7.70
N ALA A 269 -6.18 -22.60 -6.74
CA ALA A 269 -7.50 -22.10 -6.41
C ALA A 269 -7.46 -21.27 -5.11
N LEU A 270 -8.35 -20.31 -5.02
CA LEU A 270 -8.61 -19.49 -3.85
C LEU A 270 -10.04 -19.71 -3.41
N VAL A 271 -10.25 -20.06 -2.14
CA VAL A 271 -11.58 -20.24 -1.55
C VAL A 271 -11.63 -19.45 -0.25
N GLY A 272 -12.72 -18.74 -0.04
CA GLY A 272 -12.85 -17.93 1.16
C GLY A 272 -14.24 -17.37 1.36
N GLY A 273 -14.35 -16.44 2.30
CA GLY A 273 -15.58 -15.72 2.57
C GLY A 273 -15.37 -14.52 3.46
N SER A 274 -16.40 -13.71 3.57
CA SER A 274 -16.43 -12.56 4.48
C SER A 274 -17.82 -12.30 5.04
N LEU A 275 -17.81 -11.63 6.21
CA LEU A 275 -18.97 -11.01 6.82
C LEU A 275 -18.78 -9.50 6.74
N SER A 276 -19.78 -8.78 6.25
CA SER A 276 -19.76 -7.32 6.21
C SER A 276 -21.03 -6.74 6.82
N PHE A 277 -20.87 -5.62 7.50
CA PHE A 277 -21.96 -4.85 8.10
C PHE A 277 -21.86 -3.42 7.61
N GLU A 278 -23.01 -2.83 7.32
CA GLU A 278 -23.13 -1.48 6.81
C GLU A 278 -24.35 -0.81 7.45
N ASP A 279 -24.16 0.40 7.98
CA ASP A 279 -25.19 1.26 8.53
C ASP A 279 -25.14 2.60 7.79
N GLU A 280 -26.18 2.90 7.05
CA GLU A 280 -26.37 4.17 6.35
C GLU A 280 -27.46 4.97 7.04
N ASP A 281 -27.12 6.16 7.52
CA ASP A 281 -27.98 7.06 8.28
C ASP A 281 -28.07 8.40 7.52
N PRO A 282 -29.09 8.58 6.67
CA PRO A 282 -29.31 9.83 5.96
C PRO A 282 -29.98 10.87 6.86
N ASP A 283 -29.60 12.15 6.68
CA ASP A 283 -30.34 13.26 7.30
C ASP A 283 -31.78 13.29 6.78
N ALA A 284 -32.72 13.63 7.67
CA ALA A 284 -34.15 13.72 7.29
C ALA A 284 -34.42 14.86 6.30
N MET A 285 -33.66 15.94 6.38
CA MET A 285 -33.82 17.13 5.54
C MET A 285 -32.70 17.25 4.49
N PRO A 286 -33.03 17.27 3.21
CA PRO A 286 -32.07 17.58 2.16
C PRO A 286 -31.57 19.03 2.27
N LYS A 287 -30.39 19.28 1.69
CA LYS A 287 -29.74 20.58 1.66
C LYS A 287 -29.57 21.03 0.22
N THR A 288 -29.58 22.34 0.03
CA THR A 288 -29.09 22.98 -1.19
C THR A 288 -27.71 23.55 -0.89
N ILE A 289 -26.71 23.16 -1.68
CA ILE A 289 -25.33 23.62 -1.51
C ILE A 289 -25.01 24.60 -2.64
N SER A 290 -24.75 25.84 -2.27
CA SER A 290 -24.43 26.94 -3.19
C SER A 290 -23.20 27.70 -2.71
N ASP A 291 -22.78 28.71 -3.48
CA ASP A 291 -21.70 29.61 -3.09
C ASP A 291 -22.08 30.47 -1.87
N LEU A 292 -23.38 30.63 -1.58
CA LEU A 292 -23.90 31.34 -0.41
C LEU A 292 -23.93 30.49 0.87
N GLY A 293 -23.61 29.19 0.78
CA GLY A 293 -23.58 28.26 1.91
C GLY A 293 -24.45 27.03 1.72
N ILE A 294 -24.72 26.37 2.84
CA ILE A 294 -25.56 25.18 2.93
C ILE A 294 -26.87 25.58 3.58
N LEU A 295 -27.95 25.47 2.83
CA LEU A 295 -29.31 25.81 3.26
C LEU A 295 -30.21 24.57 3.24
N ASP A 296 -31.25 24.57 4.07
CA ASP A 296 -32.26 23.53 4.02
C ASP A 296 -33.05 23.58 2.71
N ASP A 297 -33.22 22.46 2.07
CA ASP A 297 -34.03 22.35 0.88
C ASP A 297 -35.47 21.96 1.27
N THR A 298 -36.36 22.92 1.18
CA THR A 298 -37.77 22.75 1.53
C THR A 298 -38.61 22.05 0.46
N SER A 299 -37.99 21.61 -0.65
CA SER A 299 -38.71 20.85 -1.66
C SER A 299 -39.13 19.47 -1.08
N THR A 300 -40.42 19.16 -1.22
CA THR A 300 -40.98 17.92 -0.65
C THR A 300 -40.48 16.64 -1.33
N ALA A 301 -39.80 16.74 -2.47
CA ALA A 301 -39.42 15.60 -3.28
C ALA A 301 -38.41 14.63 -2.62
N LEU A 302 -37.58 15.14 -1.71
CA LEU A 302 -36.53 14.36 -1.05
C LEU A 302 -36.69 14.24 0.47
N ILE A 303 -37.65 14.97 1.07
CA ILE A 303 -37.91 14.92 2.50
C ILE A 303 -38.41 13.53 2.87
N ASN A 304 -37.80 12.90 3.85
CA ASN A 304 -38.12 11.56 4.34
C ASN A 304 -38.14 10.46 3.25
N ARG A 305 -37.56 10.71 2.08
CA ARG A 305 -37.51 9.73 1.01
C ARG A 305 -36.51 8.62 1.29
N TYR A 306 -35.45 8.92 1.99
CA TYR A 306 -34.40 7.99 2.36
C TYR A 306 -34.45 7.76 3.88
N THR A 307 -34.48 6.52 4.27
CA THR A 307 -34.53 6.08 5.66
C THR A 307 -33.21 5.39 6.03
N LYS A 308 -32.95 5.33 7.32
CA LYS A 308 -31.83 4.56 7.84
C LYS A 308 -31.86 3.12 7.32
N HIS A 309 -30.69 2.62 6.91
CA HIS A 309 -30.55 1.31 6.31
C HIS A 309 -29.41 0.53 6.96
N GLN A 310 -29.74 -0.63 7.53
CA GLN A 310 -28.75 -1.52 8.14
C GLN A 310 -28.71 -2.83 7.39
N THR A 311 -27.53 -3.26 6.95
CA THR A 311 -27.36 -4.45 6.15
C THR A 311 -26.22 -5.29 6.68
N GLY A 312 -26.47 -6.57 6.93
CA GLY A 312 -25.46 -7.60 7.10
C GLY A 312 -25.34 -8.43 5.83
N ARG A 313 -24.11 -8.79 5.42
CA ARG A 313 -23.86 -9.63 4.23
C ARG A 313 -22.93 -10.78 4.58
N LEU A 314 -23.31 -11.96 4.13
CA LEU A 314 -22.44 -13.13 4.09
C LEU A 314 -21.98 -13.34 2.66
N ASN A 315 -20.67 -13.37 2.44
CA ASN A 315 -20.09 -13.51 1.11
C ASN A 315 -19.23 -14.78 1.04
N GLY A 316 -19.33 -15.52 -0.04
CA GLY A 316 -18.43 -16.60 -0.43
C GLY A 316 -17.51 -16.14 -1.56
N LEU A 317 -16.24 -16.47 -1.50
CA LEU A 317 -15.24 -16.16 -2.51
C LEU A 317 -14.71 -17.45 -3.11
N TRP A 318 -14.66 -17.47 -4.44
CA TRP A 318 -13.97 -18.50 -5.21
C TRP A 318 -13.13 -17.86 -6.29
N GLY A 319 -11.94 -18.39 -6.55
CA GLY A 319 -11.04 -17.87 -7.57
C GLY A 319 -10.04 -18.89 -8.07
N ILE A 320 -9.49 -18.61 -9.24
CA ILE A 320 -8.36 -19.34 -9.83
C ILE A 320 -7.26 -18.36 -10.16
N ARG A 321 -6.02 -18.81 -9.97
CA ARG A 321 -4.84 -18.00 -10.23
C ARG A 321 -3.76 -18.86 -10.89
N ASN A 322 -3.21 -18.35 -11.97
CA ASN A 322 -2.03 -18.89 -12.65
C ASN A 322 -1.14 -17.71 -13.03
N VAL A 323 -0.29 -17.31 -12.11
CA VAL A 323 0.54 -16.11 -12.22
C VAL A 323 2.00 -16.49 -12.11
N HIS A 324 2.82 -15.87 -12.96
CA HIS A 324 4.27 -15.97 -12.95
C HIS A 324 4.86 -14.56 -12.84
N PHE A 325 6.07 -14.48 -12.34
CA PHE A 325 6.80 -13.23 -12.24
C PHE A 325 7.98 -13.25 -13.19
N LEU A 326 8.07 -12.25 -14.04
CA LEU A 326 9.21 -12.00 -14.92
C LEU A 326 10.04 -10.87 -14.34
N ARG A 327 11.32 -11.14 -14.15
CA ARG A 327 12.27 -10.12 -13.73
C ARG A 327 12.64 -9.26 -14.94
N VAL A 328 12.38 -7.96 -14.86
CA VAL A 328 12.63 -6.99 -15.92
C VAL A 328 13.37 -5.79 -15.36
N SER A 329 14.18 -5.13 -16.17
CA SER A 329 14.83 -3.87 -15.84
C SER A 329 14.42 -2.79 -16.83
N GLY A 330 14.32 -1.52 -16.40
CA GLY A 330 14.01 -0.40 -17.28
C GLY A 330 12.57 -0.30 -17.75
N PHE A 331 11.60 -0.92 -17.05
CA PHE A 331 10.18 -0.85 -17.43
C PHE A 331 9.49 0.38 -16.84
N ASP A 332 9.41 0.49 -15.53
CA ASP A 332 8.75 1.60 -14.81
C ASP A 332 9.77 2.36 -13.96
N ALA A 333 10.66 1.65 -13.29
CA ALA A 333 11.88 2.21 -12.71
C ALA A 333 13.00 2.17 -13.75
N LEU A 334 13.53 3.32 -14.13
CA LEU A 334 14.51 3.48 -15.22
C LEU A 334 15.73 2.54 -15.12
N GLU A 335 16.17 2.19 -13.93
CA GLU A 335 17.38 1.38 -13.69
C GLU A 335 17.15 0.25 -12.65
N GLY A 336 16.03 0.24 -11.96
CA GLY A 336 15.69 -0.77 -10.97
C GLY A 336 15.21 -2.08 -11.58
N THR A 337 15.44 -3.17 -10.86
CA THR A 337 14.89 -4.48 -11.21
C THR A 337 13.47 -4.60 -10.65
N GLN A 338 12.53 -4.98 -11.51
CA GLN A 338 11.12 -5.13 -11.16
C GLN A 338 10.63 -6.54 -11.46
N ASP A 339 9.67 -7.01 -10.67
CA ASP A 339 9.01 -8.29 -10.90
C ASP A 339 7.66 -8.04 -11.59
N LEU A 340 7.65 -8.15 -12.93
CA LEU A 340 6.44 -8.01 -13.73
C LEU A 340 5.55 -9.24 -13.56
N ARG A 341 4.34 -9.04 -13.05
CA ARG A 341 3.36 -10.10 -12.89
C ARG A 341 2.67 -10.40 -14.22
N THR A 342 2.83 -11.63 -14.71
CA THR A 342 2.20 -12.14 -15.94
C THR A 342 1.29 -13.31 -15.63
N GLY A 343 0.25 -13.54 -16.46
CA GLY A 343 -0.64 -14.68 -16.32
C GLY A 343 -2.09 -14.27 -16.12
N PHE A 344 -2.87 -15.16 -15.51
CA PHE A 344 -4.31 -15.03 -15.39
C PHE A 344 -4.76 -15.19 -13.93
N GLN A 345 -5.68 -14.31 -13.51
CA GLN A 345 -6.36 -14.42 -12.24
C GLN A 345 -7.83 -14.04 -12.42
N LEU A 346 -8.73 -14.91 -11.97
CA LEU A 346 -10.16 -14.68 -11.92
C LEU A 346 -10.67 -14.98 -10.53
N ALA A 347 -11.51 -14.11 -9.98
CA ALA A 347 -12.18 -14.35 -8.72
C ALA A 347 -13.64 -13.88 -8.80
N THR A 348 -14.53 -14.62 -8.16
CA THR A 348 -15.94 -14.31 -8.00
C THR A 348 -16.29 -14.21 -6.54
N LEU A 349 -17.03 -13.19 -6.19
CA LEU A 349 -17.62 -12.98 -4.87
C LEU A 349 -19.14 -13.08 -5.02
N LEU A 350 -19.75 -13.99 -4.28
CA LEU A 350 -21.20 -14.16 -4.21
C LEU A 350 -21.63 -13.94 -2.76
N GLY A 351 -22.63 -13.09 -2.57
CA GLY A 351 -23.12 -12.78 -1.23
C GLY A 351 -24.62 -12.62 -1.15
N ARG A 352 -25.14 -12.85 0.04
CA ARG A 352 -26.53 -12.57 0.40
C ARG A 352 -26.56 -11.51 1.50
N GLY A 353 -27.29 -10.43 1.25
CA GLY A 353 -27.58 -9.40 2.24
C GLY A 353 -28.90 -9.66 2.96
N VAL A 354 -28.93 -9.26 4.22
CA VAL A 354 -30.14 -9.17 5.05
C VAL A 354 -30.18 -7.77 5.61
N THR A 355 -31.30 -7.09 5.43
CA THR A 355 -31.57 -5.76 6.00
C THR A 355 -32.36 -5.94 7.29
N PHE A 356 -32.06 -5.19 8.33
CA PHE A 356 -32.75 -5.18 9.64
C PHE A 356 -33.03 -3.78 10.12
#